data_dcb3da57760afb154e2f7cfef699f80b
#
_entry.id   dcb3da57760afb154e2f7cfef699f80b
#
_cell.length_a   1.000
_cell.length_b   1.000
_cell.length_c   1.000
_cell.angle_alpha   90.00
_cell.angle_beta   90.00
_cell.angle_gamma   90.00
#
_symmetry.space_group_name_H-M   'P 1'
#
loop_
_entity.id
_entity.type
_entity.pdbx_description
1 polymer ?
#
loop_
_entity_poly.entity_id
_entity_poly.type
_entity_poly.pdbx_seq_one_letter_code
_entity_poly.pdbx_strand_id
1 'polypeptide(L)'
;MTPSMTKKQFQKYLERDLGCWHCGTQGDDLIPHHRQNRGMGGSLVRDVPSNIIALCAEANLLLESNAAFAELGRKYGWKLRNHETPSEVPIFGHGGWWLINDDFTKDLLETEPENF
;
A
#
# COMPACT_ATOMS: atom_id res chain seq x y z
N MET A 1 4.95 15.66 7.61
CA MET A 1 5.76 14.48 7.30
C MET A 1 5.54 13.41 8.34
N THR A 2 5.32 12.22 7.91
CA THR A 2 5.19 11.12 8.84
C THR A 2 6.48 10.92 9.60
N PRO A 3 6.40 10.60 10.90
CA PRO A 3 7.58 10.12 11.58
C PRO A 3 8.08 8.94 10.79
N SER A 4 9.29 9.04 10.41
CA SER A 4 9.81 8.04 9.55
C SER A 4 9.87 6.73 10.26
N MET A 5 9.35 5.77 9.58
CA MET A 5 9.64 4.38 9.87
C MET A 5 11.14 4.18 9.75
N THR A 6 11.74 3.46 10.67
CA THR A 6 13.16 3.14 10.55
C THR A 6 13.38 2.15 9.41
N LYS A 7 14.62 2.07 8.92
CA LYS A 7 14.96 1.08 7.90
C LYS A 7 14.67 -0.35 8.37
N LYS A 8 14.92 -0.61 9.65
CA LYS A 8 14.67 -1.93 10.21
C LYS A 8 13.17 -2.26 10.21
N GLN A 9 12.33 -1.28 10.55
CA GLN A 9 10.89 -1.47 10.51
C GLN A 9 10.39 -1.67 9.09
N PHE A 10 10.92 -0.89 8.15
CA PHE A 10 10.50 -1.00 6.74
C PHE A 10 10.97 -2.31 6.11
N GLN A 11 12.03 -2.91 6.62
CA GLN A 11 12.54 -4.17 6.08
C GLN A 11 11.48 -5.27 6.08
N LYS A 12 10.63 -5.30 7.10
CA LYS A 12 9.54 -6.29 7.17
C LYS A 12 8.55 -6.12 6.02
N TYR A 13 8.28 -4.87 5.64
CA TYR A 13 7.39 -4.59 4.50
C TYR A 13 8.05 -4.97 3.19
N LEU A 14 9.35 -4.73 3.05
CA LEU A 14 10.08 -5.13 1.85
C LEU A 14 10.11 -6.65 1.69
N GLU A 15 10.26 -7.36 2.79
CA GLU A 15 10.25 -8.83 2.76
C GLU A 15 8.87 -9.37 2.38
N ARG A 16 7.81 -8.72 2.84
CA ARG A 16 6.45 -9.12 2.49
C ARG A 16 6.14 -8.78 1.03
N ASP A 17 6.49 -7.57 0.61
CA ASP A 17 6.05 -7.02 -0.68
C ASP A 17 6.97 -7.37 -1.84
N LEU A 18 8.25 -7.62 -1.56
CA LEU A 18 9.24 -8.03 -2.57
C LEU A 18 9.43 -7.02 -3.70
N GLY A 19 8.94 -5.80 -3.54
CA GLY A 19 9.06 -4.76 -4.54
C GLY A 19 7.85 -3.83 -4.54
N CYS A 20 7.88 -2.87 -5.47
CA CYS A 20 6.81 -1.89 -5.61
C CYS A 20 5.51 -2.54 -6.08
N TRP A 21 4.40 -2.22 -5.44
CA TRP A 21 3.10 -2.76 -5.85
C TRP A 21 2.67 -2.26 -7.22
N HIS A 22 3.14 -1.09 -7.63
CA HIS A 22 2.77 -0.54 -8.93
C HIS A 22 3.59 -1.13 -10.08
N CYS A 23 4.91 -1.12 -9.97
CA CYS A 23 5.78 -1.48 -11.10
C CYS A 23 6.67 -2.69 -10.84
N GLY A 24 6.67 -3.22 -9.62
CA GLY A 24 7.44 -4.40 -9.27
C GLY A 24 8.92 -4.17 -9.03
N THR A 25 9.40 -2.93 -9.16
CA THR A 25 10.83 -2.67 -8.99
C THR A 25 11.30 -3.02 -7.59
N GLN A 26 12.52 -3.54 -7.50
CA GLN A 26 13.18 -3.82 -6.24
C GLN A 26 14.30 -2.83 -5.96
N GLY A 27 14.27 -1.68 -6.64
CA GLY A 27 15.31 -0.66 -6.52
C GLY A 27 15.37 0.01 -5.16
N ASP A 28 16.32 0.93 -5.03
CA ASP A 28 16.62 1.60 -3.77
C ASP A 28 15.65 2.72 -3.42
N ASP A 29 14.76 3.05 -4.34
CA ASP A 29 13.81 4.16 -4.17
C ASP A 29 12.47 3.73 -3.60
N LEU A 30 12.37 2.53 -3.05
CA LEU A 30 11.14 2.07 -2.41
C LEU A 30 10.94 2.77 -1.08
N ILE A 31 9.73 3.25 -0.87
CA ILE A 31 9.37 3.96 0.36
C ILE A 31 8.07 3.39 0.93
N PRO A 32 7.85 3.54 2.24
CA PRO A 32 6.57 3.14 2.84
C PRO A 32 5.48 4.12 2.43
N HIS A 33 4.35 3.58 2.01
CA HIS A 33 3.19 4.38 1.61
C HIS A 33 1.97 3.93 2.40
N HIS A 34 1.28 4.88 3.02
CA HIS A 34 0.02 4.61 3.69
C HIS A 34 -1.10 4.57 2.67
N ARG A 35 -1.80 3.44 2.58
CA ARG A 35 -2.93 3.30 1.66
C ARG A 35 -4.06 4.26 2.03
N GLN A 36 -4.32 4.40 3.33
CA GLN A 36 -5.17 5.46 3.86
C GLN A 36 -4.27 6.52 4.49
N ASN A 37 -4.55 7.78 4.23
CA ASN A 37 -3.80 8.86 4.85
C ASN A 37 -3.95 8.80 6.37
N ARG A 38 -2.88 9.11 7.09
CA ARG A 38 -2.91 9.12 8.55
C ARG A 38 -3.86 10.18 9.10
N GLY A 39 -4.16 11.21 8.29
CA GLY A 39 -4.99 12.31 8.72
C GLY A 39 -4.23 13.32 9.56
N MET A 40 -4.92 14.36 9.98
CA MET A 40 -4.31 15.39 10.84
C MET A 40 -4.01 14.81 12.20
N GLY A 41 -2.80 15.05 12.68
CA GLY A 41 -2.37 14.55 13.96
C GLY A 41 -1.90 13.10 13.97
N GLY A 42 -2.00 12.43 12.83
CA GLY A 42 -1.63 11.05 12.71
C GLY A 42 -2.59 10.12 13.46
N SER A 43 -2.44 8.83 13.26
CA SER A 43 -3.28 7.85 13.93
C SER A 43 -2.54 6.52 14.01
N LEU A 44 -2.44 5.97 15.19
CA LEU A 44 -1.85 4.64 15.38
C LEU A 44 -2.66 3.56 14.66
N VAL A 45 -3.95 3.80 14.46
CA VAL A 45 -4.82 2.89 13.71
C VAL A 45 -4.40 2.78 12.25
N ARG A 46 -3.78 3.83 11.71
CA ARG A 46 -3.31 3.87 10.32
C ARG A 46 -1.90 3.34 10.14
N ASP A 47 -1.17 3.10 11.23
CA ASP A 47 0.20 2.58 11.20
C ASP A 47 0.22 1.07 11.39
N VAL A 48 -0.67 0.37 10.68
CA VAL A 48 -0.79 -1.09 10.76
C VAL A 48 -0.31 -1.73 9.47
N PRO A 49 0.17 -2.98 9.53
CA PRO A 49 0.73 -3.64 8.36
C PRO A 49 -0.17 -3.67 7.13
N SER A 50 -1.46 -3.84 7.27
CA SER A 50 -2.37 -3.87 6.12
C SER A 50 -2.51 -2.52 5.43
N ASN A 51 -2.16 -1.42 6.10
CA ASN A 51 -2.29 -0.07 5.54
C ASN A 51 -0.98 0.47 4.93
N ILE A 52 0.11 -0.22 5.11
CA ILE A 52 1.42 0.26 4.64
C ILE A 52 1.95 -0.69 3.57
N ILE A 53 2.30 -0.13 2.42
CA ILE A 53 2.85 -0.90 1.30
C ILE A 53 4.12 -0.25 0.78
N ALA A 54 4.93 -1.03 0.10
CA ALA A 54 6.14 -0.52 -0.55
C ALA A 54 5.78 0.01 -1.94
N LEU A 55 6.10 1.25 -2.21
CA LEU A 55 5.95 1.85 -3.53
C LEU A 55 7.25 2.55 -3.91
N CYS A 56 7.53 2.61 -5.20
CA CYS A 56 8.62 3.47 -5.66
C CYS A 56 8.25 4.93 -5.44
N ALA A 57 9.26 5.78 -5.32
CA ALA A 57 9.05 7.20 -5.02
C ALA A 57 8.15 7.87 -6.07
N GLU A 58 8.31 7.49 -7.33
CA GLU A 58 7.48 8.05 -8.40
C GLU A 58 6.01 7.72 -8.22
N ALA A 59 5.68 6.46 -7.97
CA ALA A 59 4.29 6.04 -7.78
C ALA A 59 3.68 6.73 -6.56
N ASN A 60 4.45 6.82 -5.47
CA ASN A 60 3.98 7.51 -4.26
C ASN A 60 3.66 8.97 -4.56
N LEU A 61 4.54 9.65 -5.29
CA LEU A 61 4.32 11.04 -5.66
C LEU A 61 3.09 11.20 -6.56
N LEU A 62 2.92 10.32 -7.54
CA LEU A 62 1.81 10.41 -8.48
C LEU A 62 0.46 10.17 -7.79
N LEU A 63 0.39 9.31 -6.79
CA LEU A 63 -0.84 9.11 -6.05
C LEU A 63 -1.31 10.38 -5.35
N GLU A 64 -0.38 11.25 -4.98
CA GLU A 64 -0.70 12.50 -4.29
C GLU A 64 -0.87 13.69 -5.23
N SER A 65 -0.25 13.66 -6.42
CA SER A 65 -0.17 14.83 -7.29
C SER A 65 -0.91 14.71 -8.61
N ASN A 66 -1.39 13.51 -8.97
CA ASN A 66 -2.04 13.29 -10.26
C ASN A 66 -3.40 12.64 -10.04
N ALA A 67 -4.47 13.37 -10.42
CA ALA A 67 -5.84 12.90 -10.16
C ALA A 67 -6.16 11.58 -10.87
N ALA A 68 -5.71 11.42 -12.09
CA ALA A 68 -5.96 10.19 -12.83
C ALA A 68 -5.23 8.99 -12.21
N PHE A 69 -4.00 9.21 -11.76
CA PHE A 69 -3.25 8.15 -11.10
C PHE A 69 -3.83 7.80 -9.73
N ALA A 70 -4.35 8.81 -9.01
CA ALA A 70 -5.03 8.58 -7.73
C ALA A 70 -6.28 7.72 -7.92
N GLU A 71 -7.05 7.96 -8.99
CA GLU A 71 -8.21 7.12 -9.31
C GLU A 71 -7.78 5.69 -9.62
N LEU A 72 -6.70 5.53 -10.37
CA LEU A 72 -6.15 4.21 -10.63
C LEU A 72 -5.72 3.53 -9.33
N GLY A 73 -5.12 4.31 -8.43
CA GLY A 73 -4.73 3.80 -7.12
C GLY A 73 -5.92 3.30 -6.32
N ARG A 74 -7.03 4.02 -6.36
CA ARG A 74 -8.25 3.58 -5.67
C ARG A 74 -8.80 2.29 -6.29
N LYS A 75 -8.74 2.18 -7.60
CA LYS A 75 -9.19 0.98 -8.30
C LYS A 75 -8.37 -0.26 -7.93
N TYR A 76 -7.06 -0.08 -7.78
CA TYR A 76 -6.18 -1.21 -7.53
C TYR A 76 -5.80 -1.39 -6.06
N GLY A 77 -6.38 -0.59 -5.17
CA GLY A 77 -6.17 -0.76 -3.74
C GLY A 77 -4.88 -0.14 -3.20
N TRP A 78 -4.17 0.64 -4.00
CA TRP A 78 -2.97 1.34 -3.54
C TRP A 78 -3.30 2.59 -2.74
N LYS A 79 -4.51 3.12 -2.92
CA LYS A 79 -5.01 4.30 -2.22
C LYS A 79 -6.44 4.01 -1.79
N LEU A 80 -6.72 4.17 -0.50
CA LEU A 80 -8.04 3.82 0.06
C LEU A 80 -8.75 5.06 0.59
N ARG A 81 -10.07 4.95 0.64
CA ARG A 81 -10.90 5.97 1.28
C ARG A 81 -10.92 5.77 2.80
N ASN A 82 -11.24 6.82 3.53
CA ASN A 82 -11.16 6.81 4.99
C ASN A 82 -12.09 5.81 5.66
N HIS A 83 -13.19 5.44 5.00
CA HIS A 83 -14.14 4.51 5.58
C HIS A 83 -13.81 3.04 5.30
N GLU A 84 -12.81 2.79 4.47
CA GLU A 84 -12.42 1.43 4.12
C GLU A 84 -11.49 0.84 5.16
N THR A 85 -11.55 -0.48 5.33
CA THR A 85 -10.66 -1.20 6.25
C THR A 85 -9.56 -1.86 5.42
N PRO A 86 -8.30 -1.44 5.58
CA PRO A 86 -7.21 -1.92 4.71
C PRO A 86 -7.08 -3.44 4.60
N SER A 87 -7.29 -4.17 5.71
CA SER A 87 -7.17 -5.63 5.67
C SER A 87 -8.30 -6.31 4.89
N GLU A 88 -9.37 -5.57 4.56
CA GLU A 88 -10.52 -6.11 3.84
C GLU A 88 -10.60 -5.65 2.40
N VAL A 89 -9.73 -4.74 1.98
CA VAL A 89 -9.74 -4.20 0.63
C VAL A 89 -8.62 -4.82 -0.20
N PRO A 90 -8.97 -5.54 -1.28
CA PRO A 90 -7.95 -6.16 -2.12
C PRO A 90 -7.01 -5.15 -2.74
N ILE A 91 -5.78 -5.60 -2.98
CA ILE A 91 -4.76 -4.81 -3.65
C ILE A 91 -4.20 -5.60 -4.83
N PHE A 92 -3.97 -4.91 -5.96
CA PHE A 92 -3.44 -5.52 -7.16
C PHE A 92 -1.94 -5.28 -7.30
N GLY A 93 -1.22 -6.31 -7.65
CA GLY A 93 0.20 -6.24 -7.93
C GLY A 93 0.84 -7.61 -7.81
N HIS A 94 2.10 -7.70 -8.15
CA HIS A 94 2.86 -8.95 -8.03
C HIS A 94 2.11 -10.16 -8.61
N GLY A 95 1.50 -9.93 -9.76
CA GLY A 95 0.85 -11.00 -10.52
C GLY A 95 -0.58 -11.31 -10.17
N GLY A 96 -1.21 -10.53 -9.30
CA GLY A 96 -2.61 -10.82 -8.97
C GLY A 96 -3.22 -9.90 -7.94
N TRP A 97 -4.34 -10.33 -7.41
CA TRP A 97 -5.06 -9.63 -6.35
C TRP A 97 -4.78 -10.30 -5.02
N TRP A 98 -4.58 -9.50 -3.98
CA TRP A 98 -4.18 -9.98 -2.67
C TRP A 98 -4.99 -9.31 -1.58
N LEU A 99 -5.11 -9.98 -0.43
CA LEU A 99 -5.47 -9.33 0.82
C LEU A 99 -4.23 -9.26 1.69
N ILE A 100 -4.01 -8.10 2.30
CA ILE A 100 -2.86 -7.88 3.17
C ILE A 100 -3.35 -7.91 4.61
N ASN A 101 -2.70 -8.70 5.44
CA ASN A 101 -3.09 -8.91 6.84
C ASN A 101 -2.22 -8.07 7.78
N ASP A 102 -2.69 -7.91 9.03
CA ASP A 102 -1.97 -7.09 10.01
C ASP A 102 -0.84 -7.84 10.72
N ASP A 103 -0.58 -9.07 10.31
CA ASP A 103 0.52 -9.88 10.83
C ASP A 103 1.68 -10.02 9.83
N PHE A 104 1.78 -9.12 8.87
CA PHE A 104 2.80 -9.13 7.80
C PHE A 104 2.68 -10.29 6.83
N THR A 105 1.50 -10.92 6.76
CA THR A 105 1.21 -11.92 5.74
C THR A 105 0.31 -11.35 4.67
N LYS A 106 0.22 -12.02 3.54
CA LYS A 106 -0.71 -11.67 2.47
C LYS A 106 -1.25 -12.92 1.82
N ASP A 107 -2.49 -12.85 1.35
CA ASP A 107 -3.18 -13.99 0.75
C ASP A 107 -3.53 -13.67 -0.69
N LEU A 108 -3.11 -14.53 -1.61
CA LEU A 108 -3.45 -14.38 -3.01
C LEU A 108 -4.92 -14.78 -3.22
N LEU A 109 -5.68 -13.91 -3.85
CA LEU A 109 -7.08 -14.22 -4.18
C LEU A 109 -7.11 -15.02 -5.47
N GLU A 110 -8.02 -15.99 -5.53
CA GLU A 110 -8.13 -16.86 -6.70
C GLU A 110 -8.82 -16.19 -7.88
N THR A 111 -9.66 -15.18 -7.59
CA THR A 111 -10.41 -14.46 -8.63
C THR A 111 -10.36 -12.97 -8.37
N GLU A 112 -10.66 -12.19 -9.41
CA GLU A 112 -10.76 -10.74 -9.26
C GLU A 112 -11.91 -10.39 -8.32
N PRO A 113 -11.77 -9.30 -7.55
CA PRO A 113 -12.85 -8.82 -6.70
C PRO A 113 -14.07 -8.43 -7.55
N GLU A 114 -15.28 -8.71 -7.02
CA GLU A 114 -16.50 -8.45 -7.75
C GLU A 114 -16.77 -6.99 -8.05
N ASN A 115 -16.28 -6.10 -7.23
CA ASN A 115 -16.49 -4.66 -7.37
C ASN A 115 -15.40 -3.96 -8.17
N PHE A 116 -14.66 -4.71 -8.90
CA PHE A 116 -13.55 -4.19 -9.68
C PHE A 116 -13.98 -3.37 -10.91
#